data_588441ba82f57c8d8cfbdac2b67bb8f2
#
_entry.id   588441ba82f57c8d8cfbdac2b67bb8f2
#
_cell.length_a   1.000
_cell.length_b   1.000
_cell.length_c   1.000
_cell.angle_alpha   90.00
_cell.angle_beta   90.00
_cell.angle_gamma   90.00
#
_symmetry.space_group_name_H-M   'P 1'
#
loop_
_entity.id
_entity.type
_entity.pdbx_description
1 polymer ?
#
loop_
_entity_poly.entity_id
_entity_poly.type
_entity_poly.pdbx_seq_one_letter_code
_entity_poly.pdbx_strand_id
1 'polypeptide(L)' 'MEKVDLELIKSVIKTKQDLENANCNFNIAEAELIDYYAYQIKANKAKLSYLIKQAKEKGYELDMVNELRIKLQERQAI' A
#
# COMPACT_ATOMS: atom_id res chain seq x y z
N MET A 1 16.08 -6.24 21.39
CA MET A 1 15.16 -5.34 20.70
C MET A 1 15.06 -5.73 19.23
N GLU A 2 13.90 -6.12 18.79
CA GLU A 2 13.73 -6.55 17.41
C GLU A 2 13.79 -5.36 16.47
N LYS A 3 14.51 -5.54 15.38
CA LYS A 3 14.54 -4.52 14.34
C LYS A 3 13.22 -4.51 13.61
N VAL A 4 12.71 -3.33 13.33
CA VAL A 4 11.53 -3.15 12.50
C VAL A 4 11.85 -3.64 11.09
N ASP A 5 10.96 -4.45 10.52
CA ASP A 5 11.09 -4.93 9.14
C ASP A 5 10.66 -3.82 8.18
N LEU A 6 11.61 -2.97 7.82
CA LEU A 6 11.36 -1.82 6.95
C LEU A 6 10.90 -2.25 5.56
N GLU A 7 11.39 -3.37 5.05
CA GLU A 7 10.98 -3.85 3.73
C GLU A 7 9.49 -4.21 3.70
N LEU A 8 9.01 -4.86 4.77
CA LEU A 8 7.59 -5.17 4.90
C LEU A 8 6.75 -3.90 4.97
N ILE A 9 7.17 -2.94 5.79
CA ILE A 9 6.45 -1.67 5.94
C ILE A 9 6.43 -0.89 4.64
N LYS A 10 7.55 -0.81 3.94
CA LYS A 10 7.62 -0.15 2.63
C LYS A 10 6.70 -0.82 1.62
N SER A 11 6.62 -2.16 1.65
CA SER A 11 5.71 -2.91 0.77
C SER A 11 4.25 -2.61 1.08
N VAL A 12 3.88 -2.49 2.35
CA VAL A 12 2.52 -2.09 2.76
C VAL A 12 2.20 -0.69 2.21
N ILE A 13 3.09 0.25 2.43
CA ILE A 13 2.91 1.65 2.00
C ILE A 13 2.77 1.73 0.48
N LYS A 14 3.68 1.07 -0.25
CA LYS A 14 3.65 1.07 -1.71
C LYS A 14 2.39 0.43 -2.26
N THR A 15 1.98 -0.70 -1.70
CA THR A 15 0.78 -1.40 -2.17
C THR A 15 -0.47 -0.57 -1.92
N LYS A 16 -0.54 0.10 -0.77
CA LYS A 16 -1.63 1.01 -0.45
C LYS A 16 -1.69 2.16 -1.44
N GLN A 17 -0.54 2.72 -1.81
CA GLN A 17 -0.45 3.78 -2.80
C GLN A 17 -0.85 3.29 -4.18
N ASP A 18 -0.38 2.09 -4.57
CA ASP A 18 -0.76 1.47 -5.85
C ASP A 18 -2.27 1.26 -5.93
N LEU A 19 -2.90 0.86 -4.82
CA LEU A 19 -4.34 0.70 -4.75
C LEU A 19 -5.07 2.03 -4.93
N GLU A 20 -4.60 3.08 -4.26
CA GLU A 20 -5.17 4.43 -4.41
C GLU A 20 -5.06 4.92 -5.85
N ASN A 21 -3.89 4.70 -6.48
CA ASN A 21 -3.67 5.07 -7.89
C ASN A 21 -4.59 4.29 -8.83
N ALA A 22 -4.76 3.00 -8.57
CA ALA A 22 -5.63 2.15 -9.39
C ALA A 22 -7.10 2.61 -9.29
N ASN A 23 -7.54 2.99 -8.08
CA ASN A 23 -8.89 3.54 -7.89
C ASN A 23 -9.08 4.85 -8.65
N CYS A 24 -8.12 5.75 -8.59
CA CYS A 24 -8.17 7.01 -9.33
C CYS A 24 -8.21 6.75 -10.83
N ASN A 25 -7.36 5.87 -11.33
CA ASN A 25 -7.29 5.53 -12.75
C ASN A 25 -8.57 4.86 -13.23
N PHE A 26 -9.16 4.01 -12.39
CA PHE A 26 -10.44 3.36 -12.71
C PHE A 26 -11.55 4.39 -12.92
N ASN A 27 -11.58 5.43 -12.07
CA ASN A 27 -12.62 6.46 -12.13
C ASN A 27 -12.57 7.30 -13.41
N ILE A 28 -11.39 7.41 -14.03
CA ILE A 28 -11.22 8.22 -15.24
C ILE A 28 -10.89 7.38 -16.47
N ALA A 29 -10.93 6.05 -16.35
CA ALA A 29 -10.53 5.15 -17.42
C ALA A 29 -11.53 5.14 -18.58
N GLU A 30 -11.00 5.05 -19.78
CA GLU A 30 -11.81 4.77 -20.95
C GLU A 30 -12.29 3.32 -20.90
N ALA A 31 -13.41 3.04 -21.58
CA ALA A 31 -14.07 1.74 -21.52
C ALA A 31 -13.12 0.56 -21.72
N GLU A 32 -12.15 0.70 -22.60
CA GLU A 32 -11.20 -0.37 -22.94
C GLU A 32 -10.25 -0.70 -21.77
N LEU A 33 -10.04 0.25 -20.84
CA LEU A 33 -9.12 0.09 -19.73
C LEU A 33 -9.80 -0.18 -18.40
N ILE A 34 -11.12 -0.16 -18.34
CA ILE A 34 -11.87 -0.38 -17.10
C ILE A 34 -11.53 -1.73 -16.47
N ASP A 35 -11.54 -2.79 -17.28
CA ASP A 35 -11.23 -4.14 -16.77
C ASP A 35 -9.80 -4.23 -16.25
N TYR A 36 -8.85 -3.59 -16.95
CA TYR A 36 -7.45 -3.56 -16.52
C TYR A 36 -7.32 -2.95 -15.12
N TYR A 37 -7.91 -1.78 -14.90
CA TYR A 37 -7.82 -1.14 -13.59
C TYR A 37 -8.64 -1.87 -12.53
N ALA A 38 -9.76 -2.49 -12.90
CA ALA A 38 -10.52 -3.33 -11.99
C ALA A 38 -9.68 -4.50 -11.49
N TYR A 39 -8.92 -5.16 -12.37
CA TYR A 39 -8.00 -6.22 -11.98
C TYR A 39 -6.89 -5.72 -11.07
N GLN A 40 -6.34 -4.53 -11.35
CA GLN A 40 -5.30 -3.95 -10.50
C GLN A 40 -5.83 -3.65 -9.10
N ILE A 41 -7.04 -3.12 -9.00
CA ILE A 41 -7.68 -2.88 -7.70
C ILE A 41 -7.81 -4.19 -6.93
N LYS A 42 -8.32 -5.21 -7.56
CA LYS A 42 -8.52 -6.52 -6.94
C LYS A 42 -7.18 -7.14 -6.50
N ALA A 43 -6.19 -7.10 -7.37
CA ALA A 43 -4.87 -7.65 -7.08
C ALA A 43 -4.19 -6.90 -5.93
N ASN A 44 -4.26 -5.57 -5.92
CA ASN A 44 -3.65 -4.77 -4.87
C ASN A 44 -4.37 -4.93 -3.54
N LYS A 45 -5.70 -5.10 -3.53
CA LYS A 45 -6.46 -5.41 -2.30
C LYS A 45 -6.01 -6.74 -1.70
N ALA A 46 -5.86 -7.76 -2.53
CA ALA A 46 -5.41 -9.08 -2.06
C ALA A 46 -3.98 -9.01 -1.50
N LYS A 47 -3.09 -8.34 -2.21
CA LYS A 47 -1.71 -8.15 -1.78
C LYS A 47 -1.64 -7.36 -0.48
N LEU A 48 -2.41 -6.28 -0.38
CA LEU A 48 -2.42 -5.44 0.82
C LEU A 48 -2.93 -6.23 2.03
N SER A 49 -3.99 -7.01 1.87
CA SER A 49 -4.52 -7.86 2.94
C SER A 49 -3.46 -8.85 3.44
N TYR A 50 -2.74 -9.47 2.54
CA TYR A 50 -1.65 -10.39 2.88
C TYR A 50 -0.55 -9.67 3.67
N LEU A 51 -0.11 -8.51 3.17
CA LEU A 51 0.96 -7.75 3.82
C LEU A 51 0.55 -7.23 5.19
N ILE A 52 -0.69 -6.78 5.34
CA ILE A 52 -1.21 -6.33 6.64
C ILE A 52 -1.24 -7.48 7.62
N LYS A 53 -1.65 -8.67 7.18
CA LYS A 53 -1.63 -9.85 8.03
C LYS A 53 -0.21 -10.16 8.51
N GLN A 54 0.76 -10.09 7.62
CA GLN A 54 2.17 -10.28 7.95
C GLN A 54 2.64 -9.25 8.99
N ALA A 55 2.26 -8.00 8.80
CA ALA A 55 2.63 -6.92 9.72
C ALA A 55 2.02 -7.14 11.11
N LYS A 56 0.76 -7.55 11.17
CA LYS A 56 0.10 -7.85 12.44
C LYS A 56 0.75 -9.02 13.17
N GLU A 57 1.18 -10.04 12.45
CA GLU A 57 1.89 -11.18 13.03
C GLU A 57 3.22 -10.77 13.66
N LYS A 58 3.83 -9.70 13.15
CA LYS A 58 5.06 -9.14 13.71
C LYS A 58 4.80 -8.10 14.80
N GLY A 59 3.54 -7.87 15.16
CA GLY A 59 3.16 -6.92 16.20
C GLY A 59 3.12 -5.47 15.76
N TYR A 60 3.13 -5.19 14.47
CA TYR A 60 3.07 -3.82 13.97
C TYR A 60 1.63 -3.32 13.99
N GLU A 61 1.45 -2.13 14.51
CA GLU A 61 0.15 -1.46 14.54
C GLU A 61 0.00 -0.54 13.35
N LEU A 62 -1.25 -0.32 12.94
CA LEU A 62 -1.56 0.55 11.82
C LEU A 62 -1.02 1.98 12.02
N ASP A 63 -1.10 2.48 13.25
CA ASP A 63 -0.61 3.83 13.59
C ASP A 63 0.90 3.94 13.35
N MET A 64 1.65 2.90 13.71
CA MET A 64 3.09 2.86 13.47
C MET A 64 3.41 2.92 11.98
N VAL A 65 2.67 2.18 11.16
CA VAL A 65 2.84 2.18 9.72
C VAL A 65 2.54 3.57 9.14
N ASN A 66 1.47 4.20 9.61
CA ASN A 66 1.11 5.55 9.16
C ASN A 66 2.17 6.59 9.53
N GLU A 67 2.71 6.51 10.74
CA GLU A 67 3.79 7.41 11.17
C GLU A 67 5.02 7.26 10.28
N LEU A 68 5.41 6.04 10.00
CA LEU A 68 6.56 5.78 9.14
C LEU A 68 6.32 6.25 7.71
N ARG A 69 5.09 6.10 7.21
CA ARG A 69 4.69 6.63 5.91
C ARG A 69 4.91 8.14 5.84
N ILE A 70 4.46 8.86 6.85
CA ILE A 70 4.61 10.32 6.93
C ILE A 70 6.09 10.70 6.93
N LYS A 71 6.89 10.04 7.75
CA LYS A 71 8.33 10.32 7.83
C LYS A 71 9.05 10.06 6.52
N LEU A 72 8.69 8.97 5.82
CA LEU A 72 9.28 8.66 4.53
C LEU A 72 8.89 9.69 3.47
N GLN A 73 7.66 10.17 3.50
CA GLN A 73 7.19 11.20 2.58
C GLN A 73 7.89 12.53 2.82
N GLU A 74 8.11 12.90 4.08
CA GLU A 74 8.87 14.11 4.43
C GLU A 74 10.29 14.08 3.87
N ARG A 75 10.94 12.92 3.89
CA ARG A 75 12.28 12.76 3.32
C ARG A 75 12.30 12.93 1.81
N GLN A 76 11.21 12.60 1.15
CA GLN A 76 11.09 12.69 -0.31
C GLN A 76 10.65 14.07 -0.79
N ALA A 77 10.15 14.91 0.10
CA ALA A 77 9.59 16.21 -0.23
C ALA A 77 10.64 17.33 -0.35
N ILE A 78 11.89 17.00 -0.20
CA ILE A 78 12.99 18.00 -0.31
C ILE A 78 13.34 18.26 -1.76
#